data_7928a689a1eb1cfcda5ad5b3571fa07f
#
_entry.id   7928a689a1eb1cfcda5ad5b3571fa07f
#
_cell.length_a   1.000
_cell.length_b   1.000
_cell.length_c   1.000
_cell.angle_alpha   90.00
_cell.angle_beta   90.00
_cell.angle_gamma   90.00
#
_symmetry.space_group_name_H-M   'P 1'
#
loop_
_entity.id
_entity.type
_entity.pdbx_description
1 polymer ?
#
loop_
_entity_poly.entity_id
_entity_poly.type
_entity_poly.pdbx_seq_one_letter_code
_entity_poly.pdbx_strand_id
1 'polypeptide(L)'
;MVQYEVLTDIGRKRTINEDSAAVYTLPEGILLAVIADGMGGHRGGDFASSTAIRILGERFKELGAAQVDADFPWDEWLQESVIHVNGLIYEHAKDNEEYSGMGTTLEAVLVQGNTCLVSHIGDSRVYVLNEHGIEQVTRDHSYVNILLESGEITEEEAAVHPQRNWIMRAVGSEKTIQPDFYTVELTDVSYLLLCTDGLSNKLCKDSIREIVWTDAPLHDKARTLIDLANQRGGEDNISVILVDLADREVDLP
;
A
#
# COMPACT_ATOMS: atom_id res chain seq x y z
N MET A 1 -12.38 -6.58 -17.66
CA MET A 1 -12.31 -5.53 -16.59
C MET A 1 -11.51 -6.12 -15.44
N VAL A 2 -10.51 -5.41 -14.95
CA VAL A 2 -9.67 -5.86 -13.82
C VAL A 2 -10.55 -6.08 -12.58
N GLN A 3 -10.43 -7.24 -11.94
CA GLN A 3 -11.12 -7.54 -10.68
C GLN A 3 -10.23 -7.19 -9.50
N TYR A 4 -10.82 -6.74 -8.41
CA TYR A 4 -10.10 -6.44 -7.18
C TYR A 4 -10.96 -6.65 -5.94
N GLU A 5 -10.29 -6.91 -4.81
CA GLU A 5 -10.89 -6.97 -3.48
C GLU A 5 -10.12 -6.05 -2.53
N VAL A 6 -10.88 -5.34 -1.71
CA VAL A 6 -10.35 -4.46 -0.67
C VAL A 6 -10.93 -4.89 0.66
N LEU A 7 -10.09 -5.35 1.56
CA LEU A 7 -10.50 -5.77 2.90
C LEU A 7 -9.60 -5.14 3.95
N THR A 8 -10.22 -4.74 5.06
CA THR A 8 -9.52 -4.26 6.26
C THR A 8 -10.13 -4.91 7.50
N ASP A 9 -9.31 -5.15 8.51
CA ASP A 9 -9.71 -5.75 9.77
C ASP A 9 -8.94 -5.09 10.92
N ILE A 10 -9.63 -4.86 12.03
CA ILE A 10 -9.04 -4.20 13.21
C ILE A 10 -7.96 -5.04 13.91
N GLY A 11 -7.89 -6.33 13.58
CA GLY A 11 -7.04 -7.26 14.30
C GLY A 11 -7.65 -7.76 15.62
N ARG A 12 -6.81 -8.39 16.45
CA ARG A 12 -7.25 -9.00 17.73
C ARG A 12 -6.88 -8.18 18.95
N LYS A 13 -5.99 -7.19 18.81
CA LYS A 13 -5.40 -6.45 19.93
C LYS A 13 -5.71 -4.96 19.90
N ARG A 14 -5.94 -4.41 18.73
CA ARG A 14 -6.26 -2.99 18.55
C ARG A 14 -7.73 -2.72 18.89
N THR A 15 -8.06 -1.50 19.27
CA THR A 15 -9.42 -1.01 19.54
C THR A 15 -9.93 -0.04 18.50
N ILE A 16 -9.02 0.47 17.66
CA ILE A 16 -9.28 1.37 16.54
C ILE A 16 -8.58 0.79 15.32
N ASN A 17 -9.19 0.92 14.17
CA ASN A 17 -8.54 0.63 12.90
C ASN A 17 -8.03 1.95 12.32
N GLU A 18 -6.71 2.09 12.28
CA GLU A 18 -6.02 3.26 11.72
C GLU A 18 -5.57 3.02 10.27
N ASP A 19 -5.76 1.81 9.74
CA ASP A 19 -5.56 1.50 8.33
C ASP A 19 -6.67 2.07 7.46
N SER A 20 -6.33 2.44 6.24
CA SER A 20 -7.28 2.83 5.21
C SER A 20 -6.87 2.25 3.86
N ALA A 21 -7.85 1.81 3.06
CA ALA A 21 -7.59 1.25 1.74
C ALA A 21 -8.75 1.55 0.78
N ALA A 22 -8.45 1.84 -0.48
CA ALA A 22 -9.46 2.00 -1.51
C ALA A 22 -8.88 1.73 -2.90
N VAL A 23 -9.78 1.40 -3.84
CA VAL A 23 -9.48 1.32 -5.27
C VAL A 23 -10.41 2.27 -6.02
N TYR A 24 -9.84 3.02 -6.94
CA TYR A 24 -10.52 3.94 -7.82
C TYR A 24 -10.27 3.55 -9.27
N THR A 25 -11.27 3.69 -10.13
CA THR A 25 -11.16 3.36 -11.55
C THR A 25 -11.62 4.52 -12.42
N LEU A 26 -10.90 4.75 -13.51
CA LEU A 26 -11.35 5.61 -14.60
C LEU A 26 -11.88 4.74 -15.75
N PRO A 27 -12.62 5.34 -16.71
CA PRO A 27 -12.82 4.73 -18.02
C PRO A 27 -11.48 4.24 -18.59
N GLU A 28 -11.46 3.46 -19.67
CA GLU A 28 -10.25 2.92 -20.30
C GLU A 28 -9.44 1.92 -19.42
N GLY A 29 -10.02 1.48 -18.28
CA GLY A 29 -9.40 0.45 -17.45
C GLY A 29 -8.25 0.93 -16.57
N ILE A 30 -8.06 2.25 -16.40
CA ILE A 30 -7.05 2.81 -15.50
C ILE A 30 -7.52 2.62 -14.06
N LEU A 31 -6.64 2.07 -13.21
CA LEU A 31 -6.93 1.75 -11.82
C LEU A 31 -5.89 2.42 -10.90
N LEU A 32 -6.36 3.04 -9.83
CA LEU A 32 -5.53 3.52 -8.71
C LEU A 32 -5.92 2.76 -7.44
N ALA A 33 -5.03 1.89 -6.95
CA ALA A 33 -5.15 1.23 -5.67
C ALA A 33 -4.31 1.98 -4.63
N VAL A 34 -4.89 2.30 -3.48
CA VAL A 34 -4.20 3.05 -2.42
C VAL A 34 -4.44 2.37 -1.08
N ILE A 35 -3.37 2.13 -0.32
CA ILE A 35 -3.41 1.62 1.03
C ILE A 35 -2.50 2.46 1.93
N ALA A 36 -2.90 2.66 3.17
CA ALA A 36 -2.22 3.53 4.13
C ALA A 36 -2.40 2.98 5.55
N ASP A 37 -1.30 2.86 6.30
CA ASP A 37 -1.26 2.48 7.72
C ASP A 37 -1.02 3.75 8.54
N GLY A 38 -2.01 4.11 9.32
CA GLY A 38 -2.00 5.35 10.09
C GLY A 38 -1.28 5.20 11.42
N MET A 39 -0.47 6.18 11.77
CA MET A 39 0.26 6.23 13.03
C MET A 39 0.06 7.57 13.74
N GLY A 40 0.20 7.60 15.08
CA GLY A 40 0.13 8.86 15.85
C GLY A 40 -0.80 8.83 17.06
N GLY A 41 -1.30 7.65 17.41
CA GLY A 41 -2.11 7.41 18.62
C GLY A 41 -3.47 8.11 18.64
N HIS A 42 -4.44 7.52 19.36
CA HIS A 42 -5.80 7.99 19.64
C HIS A 42 -6.69 8.38 18.46
N ARG A 43 -6.33 9.33 17.60
CA ARG A 43 -7.13 9.80 16.44
C ARG A 43 -6.26 10.28 15.29
N GLY A 44 -4.96 10.33 15.48
CA GLY A 44 -4.07 10.89 14.46
C GLY A 44 -3.87 9.98 13.27
N GLY A 45 -3.66 8.68 13.53
CA GLY A 45 -3.41 7.70 12.48
C GLY A 45 -4.62 7.51 11.56
N ASP A 46 -5.81 7.31 12.12
CA ASP A 46 -7.06 7.20 11.35
C ASP A 46 -7.31 8.44 10.47
N PHE A 47 -7.10 9.65 11.03
CA PHE A 47 -7.23 10.88 10.25
C PHE A 47 -6.21 10.95 9.11
N ALA A 48 -4.94 10.60 9.37
CA ALA A 48 -3.88 10.69 8.38
C ALA A 48 -4.11 9.70 7.22
N SER A 49 -4.36 8.43 7.52
CA SER A 49 -4.60 7.39 6.52
C SER A 49 -5.85 7.65 5.69
N SER A 50 -6.99 7.95 6.35
CA SER A 50 -8.24 8.22 5.65
C SER A 50 -8.18 9.49 4.80
N THR A 51 -7.45 10.54 5.27
CA THR A 51 -7.22 11.76 4.48
C THR A 51 -6.38 11.47 3.25
N ALA A 52 -5.31 10.67 3.38
CA ALA A 52 -4.47 10.30 2.24
C ALA A 52 -5.28 9.57 1.15
N ILE A 53 -6.04 8.55 1.54
CA ILE A 53 -6.90 7.80 0.61
C ILE A 53 -7.92 8.71 -0.08
N ARG A 54 -8.63 9.52 0.70
CA ARG A 54 -9.67 10.40 0.18
C ARG A 54 -9.14 11.43 -0.81
N ILE A 55 -8.06 12.14 -0.48
CA ILE A 55 -7.51 13.20 -1.33
C ILE A 55 -6.95 12.63 -2.64
N LEU A 56 -6.22 11.50 -2.58
CA LEU A 56 -5.75 10.84 -3.79
C LEU A 56 -6.91 10.40 -4.68
N GLY A 57 -7.96 9.82 -4.09
CA GLY A 57 -9.14 9.40 -4.82
C GLY A 57 -9.92 10.56 -5.44
N GLU A 58 -10.05 11.70 -4.74
CA GLU A 58 -10.68 12.92 -5.27
C GLU A 58 -9.90 13.46 -6.47
N ARG A 59 -8.58 13.64 -6.34
CA ARG A 59 -7.71 14.10 -7.43
C ARG A 59 -7.73 13.15 -8.64
N PHE A 60 -7.77 11.84 -8.40
CA PHE A 60 -7.85 10.85 -9.48
C PHE A 60 -9.19 10.91 -10.23
N LYS A 61 -10.30 11.05 -9.51
CA LYS A 61 -11.64 11.20 -10.11
C LYS A 61 -11.79 12.50 -10.92
N GLU A 62 -11.12 13.56 -10.50
CA GLU A 62 -11.12 14.84 -11.25
C GLU A 62 -10.51 14.68 -12.66
N LEU A 63 -9.52 13.79 -12.84
CA LEU A 63 -8.95 13.48 -14.15
C LEU A 63 -9.98 12.84 -15.09
N GLY A 64 -10.86 11.95 -14.57
CA GLY A 64 -11.87 11.28 -15.38
C GLY A 64 -12.85 12.24 -16.08
N ALA A 65 -13.01 13.46 -15.58
CA ALA A 65 -13.80 14.52 -16.22
C ALA A 65 -13.02 15.26 -17.34
N ALA A 66 -11.69 15.15 -17.39
CA ALA A 66 -10.81 15.94 -18.24
C ALA A 66 -10.24 15.19 -19.46
N GLN A 67 -10.64 13.95 -19.71
CA GLN A 67 -10.04 13.02 -20.68
C GLN A 67 -8.51 12.88 -20.52
N VAL A 68 -8.12 11.79 -19.91
CA VAL A 68 -6.71 11.37 -19.82
C VAL A 68 -6.30 10.81 -21.18
N ASP A 69 -5.30 11.41 -21.83
CA ASP A 69 -4.74 10.88 -23.08
C ASP A 69 -3.65 9.81 -22.82
N ALA A 70 -3.18 9.17 -23.90
CA ALA A 70 -2.21 8.09 -23.81
C ALA A 70 -0.84 8.54 -23.26
N ASP A 71 -0.50 9.82 -23.44
CA ASP A 71 0.79 10.41 -23.03
C ASP A 71 0.68 11.18 -21.70
N PHE A 72 -0.36 10.91 -20.91
CA PHE A 72 -0.56 11.58 -19.64
C PHE A 72 0.61 11.29 -18.67
N PRO A 73 1.25 12.32 -18.07
CA PRO A 73 2.43 12.16 -17.23
C PRO A 73 2.07 11.65 -15.82
N TRP A 74 1.78 10.35 -15.72
CA TRP A 74 1.31 9.73 -14.48
C TRP A 74 2.31 9.79 -13.33
N ASP A 75 3.60 9.74 -13.63
CA ASP A 75 4.69 9.86 -12.67
C ASP A 75 4.71 11.24 -12.00
N GLU A 76 4.62 12.31 -12.80
CA GLU A 76 4.53 13.68 -12.30
C GLU A 76 3.24 13.89 -11.50
N TRP A 77 2.10 13.43 -12.04
CA TRP A 77 0.82 13.55 -11.37
C TRP A 77 0.79 12.84 -10.01
N LEU A 78 1.32 11.62 -9.94
CA LEU A 78 1.34 10.83 -8.71
C LEU A 78 2.28 11.46 -7.69
N GLN A 79 3.45 11.94 -8.12
CA GLN A 79 4.41 12.64 -7.27
C GLN A 79 3.79 13.92 -6.67
N GLU A 80 3.20 14.77 -7.51
CA GLU A 80 2.54 16.00 -7.06
C GLU A 80 1.38 15.69 -6.10
N SER A 81 0.61 14.65 -6.39
CA SER A 81 -0.52 14.26 -5.55
C SER A 81 -0.08 13.78 -4.17
N VAL A 82 0.97 12.97 -4.08
CA VAL A 82 1.52 12.50 -2.79
C VAL A 82 2.14 13.66 -1.99
N ILE A 83 2.87 14.56 -2.64
CA ILE A 83 3.42 15.78 -2.00
C ILE A 83 2.28 16.67 -1.47
N HIS A 84 1.21 16.82 -2.24
CA HIS A 84 0.04 17.60 -1.82
C HIS A 84 -0.64 16.98 -0.59
N VAL A 85 -0.85 15.67 -0.58
CA VAL A 85 -1.38 14.93 0.58
C VAL A 85 -0.52 15.14 1.81
N ASN A 86 0.80 15.02 1.66
CA ASN A 86 1.73 15.27 2.76
C ASN A 86 1.56 16.67 3.35
N GLY A 87 1.50 17.68 2.49
CA GLY A 87 1.33 19.07 2.93
C GLY A 87 0.06 19.28 3.75
N LEU A 88 -1.06 18.69 3.31
CA LEU A 88 -2.33 18.79 4.04
C LEU A 88 -2.30 18.14 5.42
N ILE A 89 -1.74 16.92 5.51
CA ILE A 89 -1.64 16.19 6.77
C ILE A 89 -0.67 16.90 7.72
N TYR A 90 0.50 17.31 7.23
CA TYR A 90 1.50 18.02 8.01
C TYR A 90 0.99 19.34 8.61
N GLU A 91 0.36 20.20 7.79
CA GLU A 91 -0.18 21.48 8.26
C GLU A 91 -1.33 21.25 9.25
N HIS A 92 -2.17 20.21 9.03
CA HIS A 92 -3.23 19.87 9.99
C HIS A 92 -2.65 19.45 11.36
N ALA A 93 -1.61 18.61 11.37
CA ALA A 93 -0.93 18.19 12.59
C ALA A 93 -0.28 19.36 13.35
N LYS A 94 0.28 20.31 12.59
CA LYS A 94 0.94 21.49 13.16
C LYS A 94 -0.06 22.48 13.79
N ASP A 95 -1.24 22.64 13.16
CA ASP A 95 -2.25 23.59 13.63
C ASP A 95 -3.15 23.03 14.75
N ASN A 96 -3.09 21.72 14.99
CA ASN A 96 -3.93 21.04 15.98
C ASN A 96 -3.10 20.11 16.88
N GLU A 97 -2.90 20.49 18.13
CA GLU A 97 -2.05 19.79 19.11
C GLU A 97 -2.49 18.32 19.33
N GLU A 98 -3.79 18.03 19.25
CA GLU A 98 -4.35 16.67 19.37
C GLU A 98 -3.92 15.71 18.25
N TYR A 99 -3.44 16.23 17.12
CA TYR A 99 -2.91 15.48 15.97
C TYR A 99 -1.39 15.54 15.87
N SER A 100 -0.71 16.10 16.88
CA SER A 100 0.75 16.23 16.88
C SER A 100 1.43 14.88 16.74
N GLY A 101 2.33 14.76 15.77
CA GLY A 101 3.08 13.52 15.49
C GLY A 101 2.30 12.47 14.70
N MET A 102 1.13 12.81 14.17
CA MET A 102 0.43 11.90 13.25
C MET A 102 1.17 11.75 11.91
N GLY A 103 0.96 10.64 11.29
CA GLY A 103 1.44 10.34 9.96
C GLY A 103 0.79 9.06 9.45
N THR A 104 1.16 8.66 8.25
CA THR A 104 0.70 7.40 7.66
C THR A 104 1.72 6.86 6.67
N THR A 105 1.80 5.54 6.51
CA THR A 105 2.41 4.94 5.31
C THR A 105 1.56 5.28 4.08
N LEU A 106 2.08 5.08 2.91
CA LEU A 106 1.33 5.24 1.68
C LEU A 106 1.90 4.37 0.56
N GLU A 107 1.06 3.46 0.06
CA GLU A 107 1.26 2.77 -1.21
C GLU A 107 0.19 3.25 -2.17
N ALA A 108 0.59 3.93 -3.23
CA ALA A 108 -0.30 4.34 -4.30
C ALA A 108 0.14 3.67 -5.60
N VAL A 109 -0.68 2.77 -6.11
CA VAL A 109 -0.38 1.90 -7.25
C VAL A 109 -1.33 2.22 -8.38
N LEU A 110 -0.78 2.76 -9.47
CA LEU A 110 -1.51 3.08 -10.69
C LEU A 110 -1.26 2.00 -11.73
N VAL A 111 -2.32 1.38 -12.23
CA VAL A 111 -2.27 0.38 -13.30
C VAL A 111 -2.89 0.98 -14.56
N GLN A 112 -2.13 0.99 -15.66
CA GLN A 112 -2.59 1.37 -16.99
C GLN A 112 -2.02 0.41 -18.03
N GLY A 113 -2.90 -0.26 -18.76
CA GLY A 113 -2.48 -1.25 -19.76
C GLY A 113 -1.57 -2.32 -19.15
N ASN A 114 -0.34 -2.40 -19.65
CA ASN A 114 0.66 -3.37 -19.21
C ASN A 114 1.69 -2.82 -18.21
N THR A 115 1.46 -1.64 -17.67
CA THR A 115 2.41 -0.96 -16.76
C THR A 115 1.74 -0.67 -15.42
N CYS A 116 2.51 -0.85 -14.36
CA CYS A 116 2.17 -0.47 -13.01
C CYS A 116 3.20 0.54 -12.50
N LEU A 117 2.72 1.71 -12.05
CA LEU A 117 3.53 2.72 -11.37
C LEU A 117 3.20 2.70 -9.87
N VAL A 118 4.21 2.56 -9.03
CA VAL A 118 4.08 2.50 -7.57
C VAL A 118 4.76 3.72 -6.96
N SER A 119 4.04 4.47 -6.14
CA SER A 119 4.61 5.45 -5.20
C SER A 119 4.55 4.88 -3.79
N HIS A 120 5.68 4.91 -3.08
CA HIS A 120 5.88 4.23 -1.82
C HIS A 120 6.46 5.15 -0.74
N ILE A 121 5.86 5.12 0.45
CA ILE A 121 6.41 5.69 1.69
C ILE A 121 5.96 4.82 2.87
N GLY A 122 6.90 4.29 3.64
CA GLY A 122 6.63 3.54 4.86
C GLY A 122 7.12 2.10 4.81
N ASP A 123 6.40 1.19 5.45
CA ASP A 123 6.68 -0.24 5.53
C ASP A 123 5.47 -1.12 5.16
N SER A 124 4.40 -0.50 4.67
CA SER A 124 3.39 -1.20 3.87
C SER A 124 4.03 -1.69 2.56
N ARG A 125 3.52 -2.77 1.99
CA ARG A 125 4.22 -3.45 0.90
C ARG A 125 3.35 -3.69 -0.32
N VAL A 126 3.99 -3.64 -1.48
CA VAL A 126 3.42 -4.06 -2.77
C VAL A 126 4.16 -5.30 -3.26
N TYR A 127 3.39 -6.32 -3.63
CA TYR A 127 3.90 -7.56 -4.22
C TYR A 127 3.31 -7.79 -5.59
N VAL A 128 4.09 -8.39 -6.47
CA VAL A 128 3.64 -8.98 -7.73
C VAL A 128 3.72 -10.50 -7.63
N LEU A 129 2.71 -11.17 -8.19
CA LEU A 129 2.65 -12.63 -8.19
C LEU A 129 2.44 -13.15 -9.62
N ASN A 130 3.17 -14.19 -9.96
CA ASN A 130 3.01 -14.95 -11.20
C ASN A 130 3.14 -16.46 -10.93
N GLU A 131 3.11 -17.27 -12.00
CA GLU A 131 3.26 -18.72 -11.86
C GLU A 131 4.59 -19.15 -11.26
N HIS A 132 5.64 -18.33 -11.37
CA HIS A 132 6.99 -18.65 -10.89
C HIS A 132 7.19 -18.26 -9.42
N GLY A 133 6.43 -17.29 -8.90
CA GLY A 133 6.65 -16.84 -7.53
C GLY A 133 5.90 -15.59 -7.08
N ILE A 134 6.40 -15.03 -6.00
CA ILE A 134 5.99 -13.76 -5.43
C ILE A 134 7.23 -12.88 -5.21
N GLU A 135 7.18 -11.66 -5.68
CA GLU A 135 8.24 -10.67 -5.52
C GLU A 135 7.69 -9.42 -4.82
N GLN A 136 8.44 -8.90 -3.87
CA GLN A 136 8.17 -7.62 -3.23
C GLN A 136 8.76 -6.50 -4.10
N VAL A 137 7.91 -5.58 -4.53
CA VAL A 137 8.28 -4.43 -5.37
C VAL A 137 8.88 -3.32 -4.53
N THR A 138 8.25 -3.00 -3.40
CA THR A 138 8.63 -1.90 -2.51
C THR A 138 9.74 -2.33 -1.55
N ARG A 139 10.46 -1.33 -1.02
CA ARG A 139 11.52 -1.52 -0.04
C ARG A 139 11.18 -0.73 1.21
N ASP A 140 10.99 -1.43 2.34
CA ASP A 140 10.51 -0.82 3.58
C ASP A 140 11.39 0.34 4.06
N HIS A 141 10.78 1.46 4.37
CA HIS A 141 11.43 2.59 5.04
C HIS A 141 11.45 2.38 6.57
N SER A 142 12.01 1.27 7.00
CA SER A 142 12.15 0.90 8.40
C SER A 142 13.61 0.93 8.87
N TYR A 143 13.80 1.10 10.18
CA TYR A 143 15.13 1.10 10.77
C TYR A 143 15.87 -0.23 10.53
N VAL A 144 15.16 -1.35 10.69
CA VAL A 144 15.78 -2.67 10.46
C VAL A 144 16.17 -2.90 9.02
N ASN A 145 15.45 -2.32 8.06
CA ASN A 145 15.85 -2.41 6.65
C ASN A 145 17.13 -1.63 6.36
N ILE A 146 17.36 -0.49 7.02
CA ILE A 146 18.62 0.25 6.93
C ILE A 146 19.79 -0.61 7.46
N LEU A 147 19.59 -1.30 8.59
CA LEU A 147 20.63 -2.18 9.15
C LEU A 147 20.89 -3.41 8.28
N LEU A 148 19.86 -3.98 7.64
CA LEU A 148 20.00 -5.07 6.67
C LEU A 148 20.84 -4.64 5.46
N GLU A 149 20.54 -3.49 4.89
CA GLU A 149 21.26 -2.95 3.72
C GLU A 149 22.70 -2.58 4.02
N SER A 150 22.99 -2.12 5.23
CA SER A 150 24.35 -1.86 5.68
C SER A 150 25.13 -3.15 6.00
N GLY A 151 24.44 -4.30 6.05
CA GLY A 151 25.02 -5.59 6.42
C GLY A 151 25.34 -5.72 7.91
N GLU A 152 24.74 -4.86 8.76
CA GLU A 152 24.93 -4.90 10.21
C GLU A 152 24.14 -6.02 10.88
N ILE A 153 23.02 -6.43 10.30
CA ILE A 153 22.17 -7.54 10.77
C ILE A 153 21.76 -8.45 9.63
N THR A 154 21.37 -9.69 9.95
CA THR A 154 20.78 -10.66 9.03
C THR A 154 19.25 -10.53 8.99
N GLU A 155 18.59 -11.20 8.02
CA GLU A 155 17.12 -11.24 7.94
C GLU A 155 16.50 -11.88 9.20
N GLU A 156 17.15 -12.92 9.76
CA GLU A 156 16.69 -13.57 10.98
C GLU A 156 16.78 -12.65 12.20
N GLU A 157 17.84 -11.84 12.28
CA GLU A 157 18.01 -10.83 13.34
C GLU A 157 17.01 -9.69 13.18
N ALA A 158 16.75 -9.24 11.95
CA ALA A 158 15.76 -8.22 11.66
C ALA A 158 14.34 -8.62 12.11
N ALA A 159 13.95 -9.87 11.85
CA ALA A 159 12.62 -10.38 12.20
C ALA A 159 12.30 -10.32 13.71
N VAL A 160 13.32 -10.39 14.57
CA VAL A 160 13.18 -10.36 16.04
C VAL A 160 13.74 -9.08 16.67
N HIS A 161 14.13 -8.10 15.84
CA HIS A 161 14.77 -6.88 16.32
C HIS A 161 13.79 -6.04 17.19
N PRO A 162 14.23 -5.49 18.34
CA PRO A 162 13.36 -4.68 19.21
C PRO A 162 12.73 -3.46 18.53
N GLN A 163 13.40 -2.93 17.52
CA GLN A 163 12.99 -1.73 16.78
C GLN A 163 12.47 -2.07 15.38
N ARG A 164 12.00 -3.30 15.13
CA ARG A 164 11.52 -3.73 13.79
C ARG A 164 10.35 -2.90 13.26
N ASN A 165 9.55 -2.31 14.15
CA ASN A 165 8.39 -1.48 13.78
C ASN A 165 8.74 0.02 13.74
N TRP A 166 10.03 0.41 13.74
CA TRP A 166 10.40 1.81 13.64
C TRP A 166 10.41 2.23 12.18
N ILE A 167 9.42 3.04 11.82
CA ILE A 167 9.28 3.63 10.50
C ILE A 167 10.14 4.90 10.42
N MET A 168 10.91 5.04 9.37
CA MET A 168 11.86 6.14 9.15
C MET A 168 11.31 7.23 8.23
N ARG A 169 10.25 6.93 7.47
CA ARG A 169 9.58 7.89 6.57
C ARG A 169 8.08 7.64 6.62
N ALA A 170 7.30 8.72 6.78
CA ALA A 170 5.84 8.69 6.78
C ALA A 170 5.26 9.95 6.17
N VAL A 171 4.14 9.84 5.50
CA VAL A 171 3.37 10.98 4.98
C VAL A 171 2.80 11.76 6.17
N GLY A 172 2.96 13.10 6.16
CA GLY A 172 2.48 13.99 7.21
C GLY A 172 3.42 14.18 8.39
N SER A 173 4.49 13.38 8.52
CA SER A 173 5.45 13.49 9.64
C SER A 173 6.44 14.65 9.48
N GLU A 174 6.75 15.03 8.25
CA GLU A 174 7.68 16.10 7.91
C GLU A 174 7.09 17.05 6.87
N LYS A 175 7.58 18.30 6.86
CA LYS A 175 7.12 19.32 5.91
C LYS A 175 7.32 18.91 4.45
N THR A 176 8.42 18.24 4.16
CA THR A 176 8.79 17.76 2.83
C THR A 176 9.09 16.28 2.89
N ILE A 177 8.55 15.53 1.93
CA ILE A 177 8.80 14.10 1.79
C ILE A 177 9.39 13.79 0.43
N GLN A 178 10.03 12.65 0.32
CA GLN A 178 10.51 12.10 -0.94
C GLN A 178 9.98 10.67 -1.08
N PRO A 179 8.91 10.47 -1.87
CA PRO A 179 8.43 9.13 -2.19
C PRO A 179 9.44 8.37 -3.04
N ASP A 180 9.51 7.06 -2.84
CA ASP A 180 10.19 6.18 -3.79
C ASP A 180 9.20 5.77 -4.89
N PHE A 181 9.71 5.63 -6.13
CA PHE A 181 8.91 5.23 -7.28
C PHE A 181 9.46 3.96 -7.90
N TYR A 182 8.55 3.06 -8.27
CA TYR A 182 8.86 1.83 -8.99
C TYR A 182 7.95 1.70 -10.20
N THR A 183 8.52 1.28 -11.33
CA THR A 183 7.75 0.92 -12.52
C THR A 183 7.88 -0.58 -12.75
N VAL A 184 6.75 -1.27 -12.90
CA VAL A 184 6.69 -2.71 -13.09
C VAL A 184 5.96 -3.02 -14.40
N GLU A 185 6.60 -3.80 -15.25
CA GLU A 185 5.96 -4.41 -16.41
C GLU A 185 5.08 -5.58 -15.97
N LEU A 186 3.83 -5.56 -16.37
CA LEU A 186 2.84 -6.53 -15.90
C LEU A 186 2.66 -7.74 -16.85
N THR A 187 3.43 -7.86 -17.92
CA THR A 187 3.24 -8.88 -18.97
C THR A 187 3.01 -10.29 -18.41
N ASP A 188 3.82 -10.69 -17.44
CA ASP A 188 3.75 -12.01 -16.80
C ASP A 188 3.22 -11.96 -15.37
N VAL A 189 2.56 -10.86 -14.97
CA VAL A 189 1.99 -10.70 -13.62
C VAL A 189 0.52 -11.08 -13.63
N SER A 190 0.13 -12.00 -12.73
CA SER A 190 -1.24 -12.44 -12.55
C SER A 190 -1.97 -11.69 -11.45
N TYR A 191 -1.28 -11.36 -10.36
CA TYR A 191 -1.85 -10.63 -9.23
C TYR A 191 -0.94 -9.52 -8.74
N LEU A 192 -1.56 -8.41 -8.29
CA LEU A 192 -0.93 -7.41 -7.41
C LEU A 192 -1.53 -7.55 -6.01
N LEU A 193 -0.70 -7.52 -5.00
CA LEU A 193 -1.12 -7.47 -3.60
C LEU A 193 -0.48 -6.25 -2.94
N LEU A 194 -1.32 -5.38 -2.37
CA LEU A 194 -0.90 -4.33 -1.46
C LEU A 194 -1.34 -4.73 -0.05
N CYS A 195 -0.49 -4.53 0.94
CA CYS A 195 -0.87 -4.81 2.32
C CYS A 195 -0.13 -3.93 3.33
N THR A 196 -0.75 -3.72 4.49
CA THR A 196 -0.12 -3.12 5.66
C THR A 196 0.74 -4.15 6.40
N ASP A 197 1.55 -3.67 7.35
CA ASP A 197 2.51 -4.48 8.13
C ASP A 197 1.81 -5.54 8.99
N GLY A 198 0.55 -5.31 9.40
CA GLY A 198 -0.26 -6.30 10.10
C GLY A 198 -0.46 -7.62 9.33
N LEU A 199 -0.38 -7.58 7.99
CA LEU A 199 -0.32 -8.80 7.18
C LEU A 199 1.12 -9.30 7.05
N SER A 200 2.02 -8.47 6.54
CA SER A 200 3.37 -8.89 6.14
C SER A 200 4.28 -9.28 7.31
N ASN A 201 4.01 -8.79 8.52
CA ASN A 201 4.65 -9.25 9.76
C ASN A 201 4.17 -10.62 10.23
N LYS A 202 3.06 -11.15 9.68
CA LYS A 202 2.46 -12.43 10.06
C LYS A 202 2.61 -13.51 9.01
N LEU A 203 2.62 -13.15 7.74
CA LEU A 203 2.69 -14.08 6.64
C LEU A 203 3.99 -13.89 5.85
N CYS A 204 4.76 -14.96 5.69
CA CYS A 204 5.87 -14.99 4.76
C CYS A 204 5.35 -15.04 3.30
N LYS A 205 6.23 -14.70 2.36
CA LYS A 205 5.94 -14.70 0.92
C LYS A 205 5.32 -16.02 0.44
N ASP A 206 5.85 -17.16 0.89
CA ASP A 206 5.34 -18.48 0.50
C ASP A 206 3.89 -18.71 0.95
N SER A 207 3.56 -18.34 2.20
CA SER A 207 2.19 -18.43 2.72
C SER A 207 1.21 -17.53 1.93
N ILE A 208 1.64 -16.32 1.57
CA ILE A 208 0.84 -15.41 0.74
C ILE A 208 0.61 -16.03 -0.64
N ARG A 209 1.66 -16.53 -1.29
CA ARG A 209 1.58 -17.16 -2.60
C ARG A 209 0.66 -18.38 -2.59
N GLU A 210 0.80 -19.27 -1.61
CA GLU A 210 -0.05 -20.46 -1.49
C GLU A 210 -1.53 -20.12 -1.44
N ILE A 211 -1.92 -19.04 -0.72
CA ILE A 211 -3.31 -18.60 -0.62
C ILE A 211 -3.79 -17.95 -1.92
N VAL A 212 -3.02 -17.02 -2.47
CA VAL A 212 -3.41 -16.27 -3.67
C VAL A 212 -3.47 -17.16 -4.91
N TRP A 213 -2.65 -18.22 -4.97
CA TRP A 213 -2.57 -19.15 -6.11
C TRP A 213 -3.58 -20.30 -6.06
N THR A 214 -4.59 -20.22 -5.21
CA THR A 214 -5.70 -21.18 -5.19
C THR A 214 -6.74 -20.88 -6.27
N ASP A 215 -7.65 -21.82 -6.55
CA ASP A 215 -8.80 -21.61 -7.45
C ASP A 215 -9.99 -20.92 -6.75
N ALA A 216 -9.81 -20.46 -5.49
CA ALA A 216 -10.85 -19.80 -4.72
C ALA A 216 -11.24 -18.43 -5.34
N PRO A 217 -12.47 -17.94 -5.11
CA PRO A 217 -12.86 -16.58 -5.46
C PRO A 217 -11.91 -15.53 -4.85
N LEU A 218 -11.71 -14.41 -5.54
CA LEU A 218 -10.77 -13.36 -5.12
C LEU A 218 -11.06 -12.85 -3.70
N HIS A 219 -12.34 -12.67 -3.36
CA HIS A 219 -12.77 -12.31 -2.01
C HIS A 219 -12.33 -13.34 -0.95
N ASP A 220 -12.47 -14.61 -1.23
CA ASP A 220 -12.11 -15.68 -0.29
C ASP A 220 -10.59 -15.76 -0.08
N LYS A 221 -9.80 -15.50 -1.12
CA LYS A 221 -8.33 -15.37 -1.04
C LYS A 221 -7.95 -14.22 -0.09
N ALA A 222 -8.50 -13.03 -0.33
CA ALA A 222 -8.23 -11.85 0.50
C ALA A 222 -8.70 -12.07 1.96
N ARG A 223 -9.84 -12.68 2.17
CA ARG A 223 -10.35 -13.04 3.50
C ARG A 223 -9.43 -14.04 4.21
N THR A 224 -8.96 -15.06 3.49
CA THR A 224 -8.06 -16.08 4.05
C THR A 224 -6.72 -15.47 4.49
N LEU A 225 -6.18 -14.49 3.76
CA LEU A 225 -4.98 -13.75 4.15
C LEU A 225 -5.19 -13.06 5.51
N ILE A 226 -6.28 -12.31 5.67
CA ILE A 226 -6.62 -11.61 6.92
C ILE A 226 -6.86 -12.59 8.07
N ASP A 227 -7.64 -13.65 7.83
CA ASP A 227 -7.97 -14.63 8.86
C ASP A 227 -6.72 -15.35 9.36
N LEU A 228 -5.78 -15.69 8.48
CA LEU A 228 -4.52 -16.32 8.86
C LEU A 228 -3.61 -15.35 9.65
N ALA A 229 -3.54 -14.07 9.27
CA ALA A 229 -2.80 -13.07 10.04
C ALA A 229 -3.41 -12.89 11.44
N ASN A 230 -4.72 -12.85 11.55
CA ASN A 230 -5.44 -12.85 12.83
C ASN A 230 -5.18 -14.11 13.67
N GLN A 231 -5.15 -15.29 13.06
CA GLN A 231 -4.81 -16.55 13.74
C GLN A 231 -3.36 -16.57 14.25
N ARG A 232 -2.45 -15.92 13.57
CA ARG A 232 -1.03 -15.78 13.97
C ARG A 232 -0.78 -14.64 14.94
N GLY A 233 -1.85 -14.09 15.55
CA GLY A 233 -1.77 -13.13 16.65
C GLY A 233 -2.66 -11.90 16.48
N GLY A 234 -2.76 -11.34 15.26
CA GLY A 234 -3.58 -10.17 14.97
C GLY A 234 -3.24 -8.98 15.86
N GLU A 235 -1.95 -8.70 16.07
CA GLU A 235 -1.50 -7.65 16.99
C GLU A 235 -1.74 -6.25 16.43
N ASP A 236 -1.91 -6.14 15.11
CA ASP A 236 -2.16 -4.86 14.44
C ASP A 236 -3.40 -4.88 13.57
N ASN A 237 -3.76 -3.71 13.03
CA ASN A 237 -4.71 -3.57 11.96
C ASN A 237 -4.18 -4.31 10.72
N ILE A 238 -5.05 -4.89 9.92
CA ILE A 238 -4.66 -5.72 8.77
C ILE A 238 -5.47 -5.28 7.57
N SER A 239 -4.80 -4.74 6.57
CA SER A 239 -5.46 -4.33 5.34
C SER A 239 -4.80 -4.95 4.13
N VAL A 240 -5.63 -5.31 3.15
CA VAL A 240 -5.19 -5.88 1.88
C VAL A 240 -5.99 -5.31 0.71
N ILE A 241 -5.31 -5.07 -0.40
CA ILE A 241 -5.91 -4.92 -1.72
C ILE A 241 -5.32 -6.02 -2.60
N LEU A 242 -6.16 -6.89 -3.13
CA LEU A 242 -5.78 -7.93 -4.05
C LEU A 242 -6.39 -7.64 -5.42
N VAL A 243 -5.56 -7.47 -6.45
CA VAL A 243 -5.95 -7.17 -7.82
C VAL A 243 -5.65 -8.36 -8.69
N ASP A 244 -6.66 -8.87 -9.41
CA ASP A 244 -6.51 -9.92 -10.42
C ASP A 244 -6.32 -9.29 -11.80
N LEU A 245 -5.19 -9.58 -12.40
CA LEU A 245 -4.76 -9.04 -13.69
C LEU A 245 -4.95 -10.04 -14.84
N ALA A 246 -5.46 -11.24 -14.58
CA ALA A 246 -5.56 -12.29 -15.62
C ALA A 246 -6.46 -11.90 -16.79
N ASP A 247 -7.55 -11.18 -16.53
CA ASP A 247 -8.53 -10.76 -17.54
C ASP A 247 -8.34 -9.31 -18.02
N ARG A 248 -7.15 -8.72 -17.82
CA ARG A 248 -6.91 -7.37 -18.36
C ARG A 248 -6.82 -7.40 -19.87
N GLU A 249 -7.42 -6.40 -20.51
CA GLU A 249 -7.21 -6.15 -21.93
C GLU A 249 -5.75 -5.73 -22.13
N VAL A 250 -4.96 -6.60 -22.75
CA VAL A 250 -3.60 -6.24 -23.17
C VAL A 250 -3.74 -5.68 -24.58
N ASP A 251 -3.50 -4.37 -24.74
CA ASP A 251 -3.30 -3.81 -26.06
C ASP A 251 -2.06 -4.49 -26.65
N LEU A 252 -2.29 -5.47 -27.52
CA LEU A 252 -1.23 -6.06 -28.33
C LEU A 252 -0.78 -5.01 -29.36
N PRO A 253 0.52 -4.82 -29.52
CA PRO A 253 1.07 -3.84 -30.45
C PRO A 253 0.69 -4.12 -31.92
#